data_1a97a12e2fab43578222ab6482f170ef
#
_entry.id   1a97a12e2fab43578222ab6482f170ef
#
_cell.length_a   1.000
_cell.length_b   1.000
_cell.length_c   1.000
_cell.angle_alpha   90.00
_cell.angle_beta   90.00
_cell.angle_gamma   90.00
#
_symmetry.space_group_name_H-M   'P 1'
#
loop_
_entity.id
_entity.type
_entity.pdbx_description
1 polymer ?
#
loop_
_entity_poly.entity_id
_entity_poly.type
_entity_poly.pdbx_seq_one_letter_code
_entity_poly.pdbx_strand_id
1 'polypeptide(L)'
;VDKVLNPSFSDKKRPFTILGKSNFNNVLPARDSYFSGGLKRSNRYPNDSFLTNWSEADSIYWPIQVMSDGLYSMRIFINSDKESLNSEIIVSSNNDNVKGKVEKVFLSDLRGMENDRVPRIESYLKDFQAIELDPIYLTGESKYLSIKRGNNSLGNIDFKRIILNPTN
;
A
#
# COMPACT_ATOMS: atom_id res chain seq x y z
N VAL A 1 -33.46 8.76 14.24
CA VAL A 1 -32.69 9.77 13.50
C VAL A 1 -31.22 9.73 13.94
N ASP A 2 -30.93 9.49 15.24
CA ASP A 2 -29.57 9.51 15.79
C ASP A 2 -28.67 8.34 15.38
N LYS A 3 -29.26 7.24 14.86
CA LYS A 3 -28.48 6.08 14.36
C LYS A 3 -27.80 6.32 13.00
N VAL A 4 -28.28 7.27 12.22
CA VAL A 4 -27.73 7.57 10.89
C VAL A 4 -26.45 8.42 10.98
N LEU A 5 -26.27 9.14 12.09
CA LEU A 5 -25.12 10.02 12.33
C LEU A 5 -24.09 9.41 13.31
N ASN A 6 -24.22 8.13 13.64
CA ASN A 6 -23.32 7.48 14.56
C ASN A 6 -21.94 7.29 13.91
N PRO A 7 -20.87 7.93 14.41
CA PRO A 7 -19.51 7.81 13.84
C PRO A 7 -18.92 6.39 13.91
N SER A 8 -19.63 5.43 14.52
CA SER A 8 -19.23 4.00 14.49
C SER A 8 -19.33 3.36 13.09
N PHE A 9 -20.00 3.98 12.15
CA PHE A 9 -20.03 3.59 10.73
C PHE A 9 -18.94 4.32 9.92
N SER A 10 -17.77 4.52 10.49
CA SER A 10 -16.65 5.06 9.71
C SER A 10 -16.32 4.12 8.55
N ASP A 11 -16.14 4.68 7.37
CA ASP A 11 -15.74 3.94 6.15
C ASP A 11 -14.44 3.12 6.33
N LYS A 12 -13.66 3.44 7.35
CA LYS A 12 -12.46 2.69 7.76
C LYS A 12 -12.70 1.23 8.14
N LYS A 13 -13.94 0.83 8.45
CA LYS A 13 -14.28 -0.57 8.79
C LYS A 13 -14.77 -1.38 7.59
N ARG A 14 -15.01 -0.74 6.44
CA ARG A 14 -15.44 -1.47 5.24
C ARG A 14 -14.26 -2.17 4.58
N PRO A 15 -14.39 -3.46 4.26
CA PRO A 15 -13.37 -4.13 3.48
C PRO A 15 -13.31 -3.56 2.06
N PHE A 16 -12.11 -3.55 1.49
CA PHE A 16 -11.91 -3.26 0.07
C PHE A 16 -12.43 -4.42 -0.75
N THR A 17 -13.31 -4.14 -1.70
CA THR A 17 -13.82 -5.15 -2.63
C THR A 17 -12.80 -5.42 -3.72
N ILE A 18 -12.36 -6.68 -3.85
CA ILE A 18 -11.46 -7.14 -4.88
C ILE A 18 -12.27 -7.80 -5.99
N LEU A 19 -12.32 -7.15 -7.14
CA LEU A 19 -13.07 -7.61 -8.30
C LEU A 19 -12.21 -8.48 -9.22
N GLY A 20 -12.75 -9.62 -9.63
CA GLY A 20 -12.14 -10.54 -10.58
C GLY A 20 -12.42 -10.20 -12.05
N LYS A 21 -12.63 -8.93 -12.39
CA LYS A 21 -12.83 -8.50 -13.78
C LYS A 21 -11.51 -8.31 -14.49
N SER A 22 -11.36 -8.90 -15.67
CA SER A 22 -10.23 -8.65 -16.56
C SER A 22 -9.96 -7.15 -16.73
N ASN A 23 -8.70 -6.78 -16.67
CA ASN A 23 -8.22 -5.40 -16.81
C ASN A 23 -8.74 -4.41 -15.75
N PHE A 24 -9.32 -4.88 -14.67
CA PHE A 24 -9.73 -4.03 -13.56
C PHE A 24 -8.59 -3.86 -12.54
N ASN A 25 -8.29 -2.61 -12.22
CA ASN A 25 -7.30 -2.27 -11.19
C ASN A 25 -7.98 -2.18 -9.83
N ASN A 26 -7.73 -3.16 -8.97
CA ASN A 26 -8.11 -3.09 -7.55
C ASN A 26 -7.02 -2.32 -6.81
N VAL A 27 -7.30 -1.11 -6.37
CA VAL A 27 -6.33 -0.22 -5.73
C VAL A 27 -6.49 -0.24 -4.22
N LEU A 28 -5.43 -0.57 -3.51
CA LEU A 28 -5.34 -0.50 -2.05
C LEU A 28 -4.33 0.61 -1.67
N PRO A 29 -4.81 1.82 -1.34
CA PRO A 29 -3.95 2.95 -1.09
C PRO A 29 -3.42 2.98 0.34
N ALA A 30 -2.22 3.51 0.51
CA ALA A 30 -1.60 3.72 1.82
C ALA A 30 -2.47 4.56 2.76
N ARG A 31 -3.14 5.57 2.22
CA ARG A 31 -3.99 6.49 3.01
C ARG A 31 -5.10 5.78 3.79
N ASP A 32 -5.62 4.69 3.25
CA ASP A 32 -6.75 3.94 3.82
C ASP A 32 -6.33 2.61 4.46
N SER A 33 -5.01 2.38 4.56
CA SER A 33 -4.46 1.20 5.22
C SER A 33 -4.52 1.32 6.75
N TYR A 34 -4.53 0.18 7.39
CA TYR A 34 -4.09 0.04 8.77
C TYR A 34 -2.60 -0.27 8.78
N PHE A 35 -1.90 0.18 9.81
CA PHE A 35 -0.48 -0.11 9.97
C PHE A 35 -0.09 -0.14 11.45
N SER A 36 1.03 -0.80 11.72
CA SER A 36 1.58 -0.97 13.07
C SER A 36 3.01 -0.46 13.14
N GLY A 37 3.52 -0.38 14.36
CA GLY A 37 4.92 -0.08 14.64
C GLY A 37 5.29 1.40 14.46
N GLY A 38 6.43 1.63 13.83
CA GLY A 38 7.01 2.96 13.64
C GLY A 38 6.57 3.70 12.38
N LEU A 39 5.74 3.07 11.54
CA LEU A 39 5.21 3.70 10.33
C LEU A 39 4.48 5.01 10.61
N LYS A 40 4.64 5.97 9.71
CA LYS A 40 4.00 7.29 9.80
C LYS A 40 3.37 7.67 8.46
N ARG A 41 2.26 8.37 8.52
CA ARG A 41 1.72 9.06 7.33
C ARG A 41 2.57 10.28 7.02
N SER A 42 2.78 10.53 5.74
CA SER A 42 3.56 11.69 5.27
C SER A 42 2.95 13.03 5.71
N ASN A 43 1.62 13.08 5.83
CA ASN A 43 0.90 14.21 6.39
C ASN A 43 -0.41 13.75 7.05
N ARG A 44 -1.07 14.66 7.78
CA ARG A 44 -2.35 14.40 8.45
C ARG A 44 -3.55 14.35 7.51
N TYR A 45 -3.41 14.89 6.29
CA TYR A 45 -4.47 14.94 5.30
C TYR A 45 -4.41 13.70 4.41
N PRO A 46 -5.51 12.96 4.22
CA PRO A 46 -5.47 11.66 3.58
C PRO A 46 -5.25 11.69 2.06
N ASN A 47 -5.56 12.81 1.39
CA ASN A 47 -5.77 12.81 -0.06
C ASN A 47 -4.57 12.35 -0.88
N ASP A 48 -3.35 12.64 -0.46
CA ASP A 48 -2.15 12.19 -1.18
C ASP A 48 -1.06 11.64 -0.25
N SER A 49 -1.45 11.18 0.95
CA SER A 49 -0.50 10.64 1.91
C SER A 49 0.10 9.32 1.45
N PHE A 50 1.34 9.10 1.80
CA PHE A 50 2.06 7.85 1.72
C PHE A 50 2.54 7.44 3.12
N LEU A 51 3.00 6.21 3.27
CA LEU A 51 3.60 5.73 4.51
C LEU A 51 5.12 5.82 4.41
N THR A 52 5.74 6.32 5.46
CA THR A 52 7.19 6.48 5.60
C THR A 52 7.67 5.86 6.91
N ASN A 53 8.99 5.81 7.10
CA ASN A 53 9.62 5.22 8.28
C ASN A 53 9.26 3.72 8.47
N TRP A 54 9.27 2.98 7.37
CA TRP A 54 8.89 1.57 7.32
C TRP A 54 10.05 0.66 7.69
N SER A 55 9.92 -0.06 8.80
CA SER A 55 10.92 -1.03 9.29
C SER A 55 10.45 -2.49 9.09
N GLU A 56 11.34 -3.45 9.34
CA GLU A 56 11.03 -4.88 9.27
C GLU A 56 9.94 -5.32 10.26
N ALA A 57 9.86 -4.63 11.41
CA ALA A 57 8.86 -4.92 12.42
C ALA A 57 7.45 -4.44 12.06
N ASP A 58 7.35 -3.58 11.05
CA ASP A 58 6.11 -2.90 10.72
C ASP A 58 5.29 -3.68 9.69
N SER A 59 3.98 -3.57 9.81
CA SER A 59 3.01 -4.19 8.91
C SER A 59 2.00 -3.17 8.42
N ILE A 60 1.72 -3.22 7.13
CA ILE A 60 0.65 -2.46 6.47
C ILE A 60 -0.40 -3.46 6.03
N TYR A 61 -1.68 -3.20 6.28
CA TYR A 61 -2.73 -4.14 5.88
C TYR A 61 -4.06 -3.46 5.59
N TRP A 62 -4.89 -4.15 4.81
CA TRP A 62 -6.26 -3.78 4.47
C TRP A 62 -7.19 -4.96 4.71
N PRO A 63 -8.35 -4.75 5.31
CA PRO A 63 -9.43 -5.72 5.22
C PRO A 63 -9.92 -5.78 3.78
N ILE A 64 -10.12 -6.98 3.24
CA ILE A 64 -10.57 -7.20 1.86
C ILE A 64 -11.78 -8.12 1.80
N GLN A 65 -12.53 -8.01 0.71
CA GLN A 65 -13.59 -8.93 0.32
C GLN A 65 -13.37 -9.32 -1.13
N VAL A 66 -12.98 -10.57 -1.36
CA VAL A 66 -12.68 -11.09 -2.68
C VAL A 66 -13.94 -11.63 -3.32
N MET A 67 -14.26 -11.14 -4.51
CA MET A 67 -15.49 -11.50 -5.24
C MET A 67 -15.30 -12.65 -6.22
N SER A 68 -14.06 -13.00 -6.55
CA SER A 68 -13.73 -14.09 -7.46
C SER A 68 -12.39 -14.71 -7.07
N ASP A 69 -12.40 -16.01 -6.85
CA ASP A 69 -11.19 -16.76 -6.53
C ASP A 69 -10.24 -16.78 -7.73
N GLY A 70 -8.95 -16.64 -7.50
CA GLY A 70 -7.96 -16.71 -8.55
C GLY A 70 -6.62 -16.07 -8.20
N LEU A 71 -5.75 -16.04 -9.19
CA LEU A 71 -4.46 -15.34 -9.12
C LEU A 71 -4.63 -13.88 -9.49
N TYR A 72 -3.96 -13.03 -8.72
CA TYR A 72 -3.93 -11.59 -8.92
C TYR A 72 -2.48 -11.13 -9.04
N SER A 73 -2.11 -10.55 -10.18
CA SER A 73 -0.82 -9.88 -10.33
C SER A 73 -0.76 -8.65 -9.43
N MET A 74 0.43 -8.33 -8.96
CA MET A 74 0.63 -7.27 -7.99
C MET A 74 1.64 -6.24 -8.49
N ARG A 75 1.30 -4.96 -8.35
CA ARG A 75 2.22 -3.84 -8.53
C ARG A 75 2.22 -3.00 -7.27
N ILE A 76 3.40 -2.81 -6.70
CA ILE A 76 3.61 -1.99 -5.50
C ILE A 76 4.28 -0.69 -5.92
N PHE A 77 3.73 0.43 -5.48
CA PHE A 77 4.26 1.76 -5.78
C PHE A 77 5.06 2.26 -4.59
N ILE A 78 6.37 2.39 -4.80
CA ILE A 78 7.32 2.80 -3.77
C ILE A 78 8.25 3.91 -4.26
N ASN A 79 8.78 4.65 -3.29
CA ASN A 79 9.93 5.52 -3.43
C ASN A 79 11.02 4.95 -2.51
N SER A 80 12.23 4.75 -3.02
CA SER A 80 13.25 3.96 -2.33
C SER A 80 14.65 4.49 -2.60
N ASP A 81 15.49 4.52 -1.56
CA ASP A 81 16.88 4.90 -1.66
C ASP A 81 17.79 3.75 -2.15
N LYS A 82 19.08 4.05 -2.35
CA LYS A 82 20.04 3.07 -2.88
C LYS A 82 20.27 1.89 -1.95
N GLU A 83 20.22 2.12 -0.65
CA GLU A 83 20.44 1.07 0.36
C GLU A 83 19.29 0.07 0.38
N SER A 84 18.12 0.44 -0.11
CA SER A 84 16.97 -0.46 -0.19
C SER A 84 17.02 -1.47 -1.35
N LEU A 85 18.01 -1.38 -2.24
CA LEU A 85 18.18 -2.35 -3.32
C LEU A 85 18.30 -3.78 -2.77
N ASN A 86 17.58 -4.72 -3.38
CA ASN A 86 17.44 -6.12 -2.94
C ASN A 86 16.69 -6.31 -1.62
N SER A 87 16.16 -5.27 -1.01
CA SER A 87 15.25 -5.41 0.15
C SER A 87 14.07 -6.30 -0.23
N GLU A 88 13.77 -7.27 0.63
CA GLU A 88 12.64 -8.17 0.45
C GLU A 88 11.33 -7.49 0.86
N ILE A 89 10.29 -7.71 0.07
CA ILE A 89 8.91 -7.33 0.37
C ILE A 89 8.07 -8.59 0.38
N ILE A 90 7.25 -8.74 1.40
CA ILE A 90 6.40 -9.90 1.62
C ILE A 90 4.94 -9.44 1.61
N VAL A 91 4.16 -9.99 0.69
CA VAL A 91 2.71 -9.78 0.63
C VAL A 91 2.02 -11.06 1.07
N SER A 92 1.10 -10.96 2.01
CA SER A 92 0.44 -12.12 2.60
C SER A 92 -1.07 -11.92 2.66
N SER A 93 -1.78 -13.01 2.48
CA SER A 93 -3.20 -13.16 2.76
C SER A 93 -3.40 -14.38 3.67
N ASN A 94 -4.65 -14.75 4.00
CA ASN A 94 -4.94 -15.91 4.84
C ASN A 94 -4.28 -17.21 4.36
N ASN A 95 -4.22 -17.40 3.04
CA ASN A 95 -3.88 -18.69 2.43
C ASN A 95 -2.64 -18.64 1.54
N ASP A 96 -2.07 -17.48 1.30
CA ASP A 96 -0.94 -17.33 0.40
C ASP A 96 0.05 -16.27 0.89
N ASN A 97 1.30 -16.44 0.47
CA ASN A 97 2.41 -15.57 0.83
C ASN A 97 3.37 -15.46 -0.34
N VAL A 98 3.57 -14.26 -0.82
CA VAL A 98 4.43 -13.96 -1.97
C VAL A 98 5.58 -13.08 -1.51
N LYS A 99 6.79 -13.43 -1.94
CA LYS A 99 8.02 -12.68 -1.67
C LYS A 99 8.55 -12.09 -2.97
N GLY A 100 8.95 -10.84 -2.90
CA GLY A 100 9.62 -10.15 -3.99
C GLY A 100 10.75 -9.28 -3.48
N LYS A 101 11.49 -8.68 -4.40
CA LYS A 101 12.63 -7.81 -4.09
C LYS A 101 12.52 -6.48 -4.79
N VAL A 102 13.10 -5.48 -4.19
CA VAL A 102 13.32 -4.17 -4.81
C VAL A 102 14.47 -4.30 -5.80
N GLU A 103 14.16 -4.58 -7.06
CA GLU A 103 15.16 -4.78 -8.13
C GLU A 103 15.69 -3.46 -8.69
N LYS A 104 14.91 -2.39 -8.54
CA LYS A 104 15.29 -1.03 -8.95
C LYS A 104 14.94 -0.06 -7.86
N VAL A 105 15.86 0.84 -7.57
CA VAL A 105 15.61 1.96 -6.66
C VAL A 105 15.09 3.15 -7.44
N PHE A 106 14.21 3.91 -6.81
CA PHE A 106 13.64 5.12 -7.34
C PHE A 106 13.48 6.12 -6.20
N LEU A 107 14.37 7.10 -6.19
CA LEU A 107 14.35 8.18 -5.20
C LEU A 107 13.91 9.48 -5.88
N SER A 108 12.81 10.03 -5.42
CA SER A 108 12.28 11.33 -5.81
C SER A 108 12.13 12.20 -4.59
N ASP A 109 12.47 13.46 -4.73
CA ASP A 109 12.27 14.45 -3.70
C ASP A 109 10.81 14.87 -3.60
N LEU A 110 10.46 15.44 -2.45
CA LEU A 110 9.17 16.07 -2.24
C LEU A 110 9.11 17.36 -3.08
N ARG A 111 8.06 17.54 -3.88
CA ARG A 111 7.88 18.68 -4.79
C ARG A 111 6.64 19.49 -4.44
N GLY A 112 6.54 20.70 -4.99
CA GLY A 112 5.39 21.59 -4.83
C GLY A 112 5.66 22.75 -3.86
N MET A 113 6.80 22.73 -3.18
CA MET A 113 7.19 23.79 -2.22
C MET A 113 7.61 25.09 -2.91
N GLU A 114 8.19 24.99 -4.08
CA GLU A 114 8.82 26.08 -4.82
C GLU A 114 7.83 27.11 -5.38
N ASN A 115 6.57 26.75 -5.53
CA ASN A 115 5.52 27.61 -6.09
C ASN A 115 4.51 28.12 -5.06
N ASP A 116 4.63 27.69 -3.81
CA ASP A 116 3.70 28.08 -2.76
C ASP A 116 4.16 29.36 -2.05
N ARG A 117 3.35 30.43 -2.14
CA ARG A 117 3.56 31.65 -1.33
C ARG A 117 3.39 31.38 0.16
N VAL A 118 2.60 30.38 0.52
CA VAL A 118 2.41 29.88 1.88
C VAL A 118 2.61 28.37 1.84
N PRO A 119 3.59 27.82 2.60
CA PRO A 119 3.82 26.39 2.63
C PRO A 119 2.55 25.61 3.04
N ARG A 120 2.05 24.77 2.15
CA ARG A 120 0.90 23.89 2.40
C ARG A 120 1.38 22.46 2.29
N ILE A 121 1.52 21.78 3.42
CA ILE A 121 2.00 20.39 3.48
C ILE A 121 1.12 19.44 2.65
N GLU A 122 -0.17 19.74 2.51
CA GLU A 122 -1.11 19.00 1.69
C GLU A 122 -0.86 19.09 0.18
N SER A 123 -0.09 20.07 -0.28
CA SER A 123 0.24 20.28 -1.70
C SER A 123 1.51 19.54 -2.12
N TYR A 124 2.26 18.97 -1.19
CA TYR A 124 3.54 18.36 -1.52
C TYR A 124 3.35 16.98 -2.12
N LEU A 125 3.96 16.79 -3.29
CA LEU A 125 3.88 15.57 -4.08
C LEU A 125 5.23 14.85 -4.09
N LYS A 126 5.17 13.54 -4.09
CA LYS A 126 6.32 12.66 -4.26
C LYS A 126 6.00 11.64 -5.36
N ASP A 127 6.97 11.36 -6.22
CA ASP A 127 6.80 10.37 -7.26
C ASP A 127 7.10 8.97 -6.73
N PHE A 128 6.42 7.98 -7.29
CA PHE A 128 6.54 6.58 -6.92
C PHE A 128 6.69 5.72 -8.17
N GLN A 129 7.55 4.72 -8.09
CA GLN A 129 7.72 3.74 -9.15
C GLN A 129 7.03 2.44 -8.80
N ALA A 130 6.40 1.83 -9.80
CA ALA A 130 5.85 0.48 -9.65
C ALA A 130 6.96 -0.56 -9.69
N ILE A 131 6.91 -1.49 -8.74
CA ILE A 131 7.61 -2.77 -8.80
C ILE A 131 6.58 -3.89 -8.95
N GLU A 132 6.89 -4.88 -9.79
CA GLU A 132 6.04 -6.03 -9.98
C GLU A 132 6.47 -7.16 -9.06
N LEU A 133 5.48 -7.85 -8.47
CA LEU A 133 5.69 -9.06 -7.69
C LEU A 133 4.98 -10.23 -8.38
N ASP A 134 5.37 -11.44 -8.01
CA ASP A 134 4.66 -12.63 -8.43
C ASP A 134 3.17 -12.57 -8.02
N PRO A 135 2.27 -13.19 -8.77
CA PRO A 135 0.85 -13.17 -8.44
C PRO A 135 0.55 -13.84 -7.10
N ILE A 136 -0.45 -13.31 -6.39
CA ILE A 136 -0.99 -13.89 -5.15
C ILE A 136 -2.33 -14.57 -5.42
N TYR A 137 -2.55 -15.73 -4.80
CA TYR A 137 -3.83 -16.43 -4.88
C TYR A 137 -4.78 -15.93 -3.78
N LEU A 138 -5.92 -15.37 -4.20
CA LEU A 138 -6.96 -14.87 -3.31
C LEU A 138 -8.27 -15.62 -3.52
N THR A 139 -8.99 -15.85 -2.44
CA THR A 139 -10.29 -16.53 -2.43
C THR A 139 -11.31 -15.72 -1.62
N GLY A 140 -12.58 -16.10 -1.68
CA GLY A 140 -13.63 -15.53 -0.83
C GLY A 140 -13.35 -15.67 0.68
N GLU A 141 -12.45 -16.58 1.07
CA GLU A 141 -11.99 -16.73 2.45
C GLU A 141 -10.86 -15.78 2.83
N SER A 142 -10.25 -15.10 1.86
CA SER A 142 -9.21 -14.09 2.11
C SER A 142 -9.85 -12.84 2.71
N LYS A 143 -9.56 -12.57 3.97
CA LYS A 143 -10.18 -11.46 4.73
C LYS A 143 -9.29 -10.24 4.87
N TYR A 144 -8.00 -10.38 4.59
CA TYR A 144 -7.05 -9.28 4.61
C TYR A 144 -5.95 -9.47 3.57
N LEU A 145 -5.34 -8.39 3.17
CA LEU A 145 -4.04 -8.35 2.49
C LEU A 145 -3.08 -7.56 3.37
N SER A 146 -1.90 -8.10 3.62
CA SER A 146 -0.85 -7.42 4.37
C SER A 146 0.43 -7.34 3.58
N ILE A 147 1.23 -6.31 3.86
CA ILE A 147 2.55 -6.11 3.27
C ILE A 147 3.57 -5.77 4.37
N LYS A 148 4.73 -6.41 4.31
CA LYS A 148 5.85 -6.23 5.24
C LYS A 148 7.16 -6.14 4.48
N ARG A 149 8.15 -5.55 5.12
CA ARG A 149 9.55 -5.74 4.71
C ARG A 149 10.06 -7.07 5.25
N GLY A 150 10.86 -7.76 4.45
CA GLY A 150 11.54 -8.97 4.89
C GLY A 150 12.72 -8.68 5.82
N ASN A 151 13.23 -9.73 6.43
CA ASN A 151 14.41 -9.67 7.29
C ASN A 151 15.63 -9.19 6.48
N ASN A 152 16.52 -8.45 7.14
CA ASN A 152 17.71 -7.85 6.52
C ASN A 152 17.44 -6.82 5.42
N SER A 153 16.26 -6.24 5.40
CA SER A 153 15.95 -5.13 4.51
C SER A 153 16.62 -3.85 5.01
N LEU A 154 17.37 -3.19 4.13
CA LEU A 154 18.09 -1.95 4.43
C LEU A 154 17.41 -0.75 3.75
N GLY A 155 17.89 0.45 4.09
CA GLY A 155 17.47 1.69 3.47
C GLY A 155 16.04 2.10 3.77
N ASN A 156 15.62 3.20 3.16
CA ASN A 156 14.31 3.80 3.34
C ASN A 156 13.41 3.49 2.15
N ILE A 157 12.19 3.06 2.45
CA ILE A 157 11.15 2.83 1.47
C ILE A 157 9.89 3.56 1.94
N ASP A 158 9.38 4.44 1.07
CA ASP A 158 8.06 5.02 1.22
C ASP A 158 7.06 4.24 0.38
N PHE A 159 5.91 3.97 0.94
CA PHE A 159 4.87 3.16 0.32
C PHE A 159 3.64 4.00 -0.03
N LYS A 160 3.17 3.92 -1.29
CA LYS A 160 2.02 4.68 -1.78
C LYS A 160 0.76 3.84 -1.93
N ARG A 161 0.85 2.68 -2.59
CA ARG A 161 -0.29 1.80 -2.88
C ARG A 161 0.17 0.46 -3.43
N ILE A 162 -0.73 -0.50 -3.36
CA ILE A 162 -0.66 -1.74 -4.14
C ILE A 162 -1.85 -1.81 -5.10
N ILE A 163 -1.61 -2.32 -6.31
CA ILE A 163 -2.64 -2.58 -7.31
C ILE A 163 -2.67 -4.07 -7.59
N LEU A 164 -3.85 -4.65 -7.54
CA LEU A 164 -4.13 -6.05 -7.84
C LEU A 164 -4.94 -6.14 -9.13
N ASN A 165 -4.48 -6.97 -10.06
CA ASN A 165 -5.20 -7.26 -11.30
C ASN A 165 -5.42 -8.77 -11.41
N PRO A 166 -6.64 -9.24 -11.71
CA PRO A 166 -6.85 -10.65 -11.96
C PRO A 166 -6.01 -11.10 -13.15
N THR A 167 -5.34 -12.23 -13.01
CA THR A 167 -4.64 -12.90 -14.11
C THR A 167 -5.62 -13.85 -14.79
N ASN A 168 -5.73 -13.76 -16.10
CA ASN A 168 -6.56 -14.66 -16.90
C ASN A 168 -5.96 -16.07 -16.96
#